data_b6e29473db9baa19c8d183e3f97484fb
#
_entry.id   b6e29473db9baa19c8d183e3f97484fb
#
_cell.length_a   1.000
_cell.length_b   1.000
_cell.length_c   1.000
_cell.angle_alpha   90.00
_cell.angle_beta   90.00
_cell.angle_gamma   90.00
#
_symmetry.space_group_name_H-M   'P 1'
#
loop_
_entity.id
_entity.type
_entity.pdbx_description
1 polymer ?
#
loop_
_entity_poly.entity_id
_entity_poly.type
_entity_poly.pdbx_seq_one_letter_code
_entity_poly.pdbx_strand_id
1 'polypeptide(L)'
;EKFIGVGMIHEYADIFHLDRHQEEIVEMDGFGQKSYDNLIAAADKASHTTLPRMVYGLGVAGIGLANAKMICRHFKNDFEAMRHATVEELVEIDGIGEVLAQAWTAFFSDGKNNAIVDHLLAELTFEAGDEESSEGADEAFAGMNFVITGSLEHFKNRKELQELIERRGGKVTGSVTSKTNYLINNDVASPSSKNKKARELGVPILSEEEFLKL
;
A
#
# COMPACT_ATOMS: atom_id res chain seq x y z
N GLU A 1 -21.19 -5.78 -9.40
CA GLU A 1 -22.54 -5.32 -9.84
C GLU A 1 -23.51 -6.50 -10.05
N LYS A 2 -23.15 -7.57 -10.83
CA LYS A 2 -24.05 -8.71 -11.07
C LYS A 2 -24.55 -9.34 -9.76
N PHE A 3 -23.66 -9.67 -8.81
CA PHE A 3 -24.02 -10.31 -7.55
C PHE A 3 -24.85 -9.41 -6.62
N ILE A 4 -24.64 -8.11 -6.67
CA ILE A 4 -25.47 -7.13 -5.96
C ILE A 4 -26.87 -7.10 -6.60
N GLY A 5 -26.96 -7.11 -7.93
CA GLY A 5 -28.22 -7.05 -8.66
C GLY A 5 -29.12 -8.26 -8.43
N VAL A 6 -28.57 -9.44 -8.12
CA VAL A 6 -29.32 -10.66 -7.80
C VAL A 6 -29.44 -10.91 -6.29
N GLY A 7 -28.94 -10.01 -5.44
CA GLY A 7 -29.10 -10.08 -3.97
C GLY A 7 -28.17 -11.07 -3.27
N MET A 8 -27.06 -11.47 -3.92
CA MET A 8 -26.04 -12.32 -3.30
C MET A 8 -25.06 -11.53 -2.44
N ILE A 9 -24.90 -10.24 -2.71
CA ILE A 9 -24.02 -9.31 -1.99
C ILE A 9 -24.85 -8.10 -1.57
N HIS A 10 -24.93 -7.84 -0.28
CA HIS A 10 -25.54 -6.66 0.34
C HIS A 10 -24.50 -5.76 1.01
N GLU A 11 -23.41 -6.37 1.52
CA GLU A 11 -22.30 -5.69 2.18
C GLU A 11 -20.96 -6.33 1.82
N TYR A 12 -19.86 -5.75 2.28
CA TYR A 12 -18.51 -6.21 1.92
C TYR A 12 -18.22 -7.63 2.40
N ALA A 13 -18.71 -8.00 3.58
CA ALA A 13 -18.50 -9.32 4.17
C ALA A 13 -19.09 -10.46 3.31
N ASP A 14 -20.18 -10.20 2.59
CA ASP A 14 -20.84 -11.20 1.74
C ASP A 14 -19.92 -11.75 0.63
N ILE A 15 -18.88 -10.98 0.25
CA ILE A 15 -17.91 -11.42 -0.76
C ILE A 15 -17.21 -12.71 -0.32
N PHE A 16 -16.97 -12.88 0.97
CA PHE A 16 -16.30 -14.03 1.54
C PHE A 16 -17.24 -15.25 1.73
N HIS A 17 -18.53 -15.08 1.48
CA HIS A 17 -19.58 -16.09 1.61
C HIS A 17 -20.23 -16.47 0.27
N LEU A 18 -19.63 -16.11 -0.85
CA LEU A 18 -20.13 -16.47 -2.18
C LEU A 18 -20.10 -17.97 -2.48
N ASP A 19 -19.39 -18.75 -1.68
CA ASP A 19 -19.40 -20.23 -1.70
C ASP A 19 -20.80 -20.80 -1.45
N ARG A 20 -21.66 -20.10 -0.73
CA ARG A 20 -23.07 -20.48 -0.48
C ARG A 20 -23.95 -20.42 -1.74
N HIS A 21 -23.50 -19.75 -2.79
CA HIS A 21 -24.21 -19.52 -4.03
C HIS A 21 -23.57 -20.22 -5.24
N GLN A 22 -22.81 -21.30 -5.01
CA GLN A 22 -22.03 -21.97 -6.05
C GLN A 22 -22.88 -22.35 -7.27
N GLU A 23 -24.00 -23.04 -7.08
CA GLU A 23 -24.86 -23.53 -8.17
C GLU A 23 -25.38 -22.34 -9.00
N GLU A 24 -25.90 -21.32 -8.34
CA GLU A 24 -26.45 -20.12 -8.96
C GLU A 24 -25.37 -19.35 -9.76
N ILE A 25 -24.16 -19.20 -9.18
CA ILE A 25 -23.07 -18.45 -9.84
C ILE A 25 -22.56 -19.21 -11.07
N VAL A 26 -22.41 -20.53 -10.99
CA VAL A 26 -21.93 -21.35 -12.13
C VAL A 26 -22.91 -21.32 -13.30
N GLU A 27 -24.20 -21.21 -13.04
CA GLU A 27 -25.26 -21.12 -14.06
C GLU A 27 -25.46 -19.71 -14.60
N MET A 28 -24.87 -18.68 -14.00
CA MET A 28 -24.98 -17.29 -14.50
C MET A 28 -24.32 -17.13 -15.86
N ASP A 29 -24.95 -16.33 -16.75
CA ASP A 29 -24.38 -16.01 -18.05
C ASP A 29 -22.99 -15.33 -17.94
N GLY A 30 -22.02 -15.92 -18.63
CA GLY A 30 -20.61 -15.51 -18.59
C GLY A 30 -19.81 -16.06 -17.39
N PHE A 31 -20.42 -16.90 -16.55
CA PHE A 31 -19.75 -17.67 -15.51
C PHE A 31 -19.76 -19.16 -15.85
N GLY A 32 -18.90 -19.90 -15.23
CA GLY A 32 -18.82 -21.36 -15.28
C GLY A 32 -17.92 -21.80 -14.13
N GLN A 33 -17.74 -23.09 -13.95
CA GLN A 33 -17.00 -23.65 -12.83
C GLN A 33 -15.62 -22.97 -12.63
N LYS A 34 -14.84 -22.82 -13.69
CA LYS A 34 -13.52 -22.18 -13.62
C LYS A 34 -13.56 -20.72 -13.13
N SER A 35 -14.58 -19.96 -13.54
CA SER A 35 -14.75 -18.57 -13.11
C SER A 35 -15.14 -18.50 -11.64
N TYR A 36 -15.99 -19.42 -11.21
CA TYR A 36 -16.36 -19.60 -9.80
C TYR A 36 -15.15 -19.96 -8.94
N ASP A 37 -14.38 -20.98 -9.34
CA ASP A 37 -13.19 -21.41 -8.59
C ASP A 37 -12.17 -20.27 -8.43
N ASN A 38 -11.96 -19.48 -9.50
CA ASN A 38 -11.09 -18.30 -9.45
C ASN A 38 -11.65 -17.20 -8.53
N LEU A 39 -12.96 -17.01 -8.52
CA LEU A 39 -13.64 -16.03 -7.66
C LEU A 39 -13.45 -16.37 -6.19
N ILE A 40 -13.72 -17.64 -5.82
CA ILE A 40 -13.55 -18.10 -4.42
C ILE A 40 -12.08 -18.03 -4.00
N ALA A 41 -11.15 -18.47 -4.84
CA ALA A 41 -9.72 -18.35 -4.55
C ALA A 41 -9.27 -16.89 -4.39
N ALA A 42 -9.85 -15.97 -5.17
CA ALA A 42 -9.57 -14.54 -5.03
C ALA A 42 -10.15 -13.94 -3.75
N ALA A 43 -11.36 -14.36 -3.35
CA ALA A 43 -11.98 -13.95 -2.09
C ALA A 43 -11.17 -14.48 -0.88
N ASP A 44 -10.80 -15.75 -0.88
CA ASP A 44 -9.95 -16.36 0.15
C ASP A 44 -8.61 -15.60 0.28
N LYS A 45 -7.95 -15.33 -0.84
CA LYS A 45 -6.72 -14.52 -0.83
C LYS A 45 -6.96 -13.09 -0.30
N ALA A 46 -8.12 -12.50 -0.57
CA ALA A 46 -8.44 -11.14 -0.13
C ALA A 46 -8.77 -11.07 1.37
N SER A 47 -9.17 -12.18 1.99
CA SER A 47 -9.38 -12.25 3.45
C SER A 47 -8.06 -12.09 4.23
N HIS A 48 -6.93 -12.40 3.60
CA HIS A 48 -5.58 -12.16 4.11
C HIS A 48 -5.07 -10.81 3.58
N THR A 49 -5.06 -9.79 4.42
CA THR A 49 -4.74 -8.42 4.02
C THR A 49 -4.01 -7.65 5.11
N THR A 50 -3.62 -6.41 4.82
CA THR A 50 -3.04 -5.50 5.80
C THR A 50 -4.07 -4.45 6.21
N LEU A 51 -3.97 -3.92 7.45
CA LEU A 51 -4.88 -2.91 7.95
C LEU A 51 -4.98 -1.68 7.03
N PRO A 52 -3.88 -1.11 6.48
CA PRO A 52 -3.98 0.00 5.54
C PRO A 52 -4.74 -0.32 4.25
N ARG A 53 -4.66 -1.56 3.76
CA ARG A 53 -5.43 -1.97 2.58
C ARG A 53 -6.91 -2.08 2.88
N MET A 54 -7.27 -2.62 4.04
CA MET A 54 -8.65 -2.66 4.50
C MET A 54 -9.20 -1.24 4.64
N VAL A 55 -8.50 -0.35 5.33
CA VAL A 55 -8.89 1.06 5.50
C VAL A 55 -9.09 1.76 4.15
N TYR A 56 -8.18 1.57 3.20
CA TYR A 56 -8.35 2.07 1.83
C TYR A 56 -9.60 1.49 1.16
N GLY A 57 -9.86 0.21 1.36
CA GLY A 57 -11.02 -0.51 0.79
C GLY A 57 -12.37 -0.03 1.33
N LEU A 58 -12.43 0.61 2.50
CA LEU A 58 -13.65 1.20 3.05
C LEU A 58 -14.19 2.34 2.18
N GLY A 59 -13.36 2.96 1.34
CA GLY A 59 -13.77 4.01 0.42
C GLY A 59 -14.11 5.33 1.09
N VAL A 60 -13.53 5.64 2.26
CA VAL A 60 -13.69 6.94 2.91
C VAL A 60 -13.21 8.04 1.96
N ALA A 61 -14.05 9.07 1.78
CA ALA A 61 -13.81 10.13 0.80
C ALA A 61 -12.42 10.78 1.00
N GLY A 62 -11.61 10.78 -0.06
CA GLY A 62 -10.27 11.36 -0.06
C GLY A 62 -9.18 10.52 0.64
N ILE A 63 -9.53 9.44 1.30
CA ILE A 63 -8.56 8.55 1.96
C ILE A 63 -8.06 7.51 0.93
N GLY A 64 -6.94 7.82 0.30
CA GLY A 64 -6.19 6.88 -0.53
C GLY A 64 -5.30 5.96 0.30
N LEU A 65 -4.65 4.98 -0.36
CA LEU A 65 -3.77 4.03 0.33
C LEU A 65 -2.62 4.71 1.09
N ALA A 66 -2.07 5.81 0.57
CA ALA A 66 -1.03 6.58 1.26
C ALA A 66 -1.55 7.17 2.57
N ASN A 67 -2.72 7.82 2.53
CA ASN A 67 -3.35 8.39 3.74
C ASN A 67 -3.74 7.29 4.74
N ALA A 68 -4.26 6.16 4.25
CA ALA A 68 -4.57 5.00 5.09
C ALA A 68 -3.33 4.49 5.84
N LYS A 69 -2.18 4.39 5.16
CA LYS A 69 -0.91 4.01 5.79
C LYS A 69 -0.46 5.01 6.86
N MET A 70 -0.60 6.31 6.61
CA MET A 70 -0.22 7.35 7.56
C MET A 70 -1.09 7.30 8.82
N ILE A 71 -2.41 7.12 8.66
CA ILE A 71 -3.34 6.98 9.78
C ILE A 71 -3.01 5.71 10.58
N CYS A 72 -2.86 4.56 9.92
CA CYS A 72 -2.51 3.30 10.59
C CYS A 72 -1.21 3.41 11.38
N ARG A 73 -0.17 4.04 10.80
CA ARG A 73 1.11 4.25 11.49
C ARG A 73 0.97 5.15 12.72
N HIS A 74 0.26 6.27 12.60
CA HIS A 74 0.05 7.21 13.71
C HIS A 74 -0.58 6.53 14.91
N PHE A 75 -1.61 5.71 14.68
CA PHE A 75 -2.33 4.97 15.71
C PHE A 75 -1.73 3.58 15.99
N LYS A 76 -0.52 3.26 15.49
CA LYS A 76 0.18 1.97 15.70
C LYS A 76 -0.68 0.75 15.37
N ASN A 77 -1.45 0.84 14.30
CA ASN A 77 -2.40 -0.17 13.85
C ASN A 77 -3.52 -0.51 14.86
N ASP A 78 -3.77 0.33 15.87
CA ASP A 78 -4.92 0.22 16.75
C ASP A 78 -6.17 0.73 16.02
N PHE A 79 -6.94 -0.21 15.45
CA PHE A 79 -8.11 0.15 14.66
C PHE A 79 -9.21 0.81 15.50
N GLU A 80 -9.38 0.42 16.77
CA GLU A 80 -10.37 1.04 17.63
C GLU A 80 -10.00 2.50 17.97
N ALA A 81 -8.72 2.78 18.22
CA ALA A 81 -8.25 4.15 18.36
C ALA A 81 -8.48 4.96 17.07
N MET A 82 -8.21 4.38 15.90
CA MET A 82 -8.45 5.03 14.59
C MET A 82 -9.93 5.32 14.37
N ARG A 83 -10.81 4.37 14.68
CA ARG A 83 -12.28 4.48 14.53
C ARG A 83 -12.85 5.64 15.34
N HIS A 84 -12.33 5.85 16.54
CA HIS A 84 -12.79 6.87 17.50
C HIS A 84 -11.97 8.16 17.47
N ALA A 85 -11.01 8.28 16.54
CA ALA A 85 -10.16 9.46 16.42
C ALA A 85 -10.98 10.72 16.14
N THR A 86 -10.62 11.80 16.82
CA THR A 86 -11.20 13.12 16.60
C THR A 86 -10.59 13.83 15.41
N VAL A 87 -11.22 14.89 14.93
CA VAL A 87 -10.65 15.72 13.85
C VAL A 87 -9.31 16.31 14.30
N GLU A 88 -9.20 16.75 15.54
CA GLU A 88 -7.99 17.34 16.13
C GLU A 88 -6.82 16.35 16.11
N GLU A 89 -7.06 15.11 16.52
CA GLU A 89 -6.03 14.05 16.51
C GLU A 89 -5.59 13.69 15.07
N LEU A 90 -6.53 13.63 14.15
CA LEU A 90 -6.24 13.28 12.76
C LEU A 90 -5.44 14.37 12.02
N VAL A 91 -5.67 15.65 12.29
CA VAL A 91 -4.91 16.74 11.65
C VAL A 91 -3.48 16.87 12.19
N GLU A 92 -3.13 16.22 13.30
CA GLU A 92 -1.76 16.11 13.76
C GLU A 92 -0.89 15.22 12.85
N ILE A 93 -1.56 14.38 12.02
CA ILE A 93 -0.88 13.50 11.06
C ILE A 93 -0.43 14.33 9.85
N ASP A 94 0.87 14.37 9.59
CA ASP A 94 1.40 15.08 8.42
C ASP A 94 0.75 14.56 7.12
N GLY A 95 0.19 15.47 6.34
CA GLY A 95 -0.56 15.15 5.11
C GLY A 95 -2.06 14.86 5.29
N ILE A 96 -2.59 14.80 6.51
CA ILE A 96 -4.03 14.72 6.78
C ILE A 96 -4.53 16.11 7.17
N GLY A 97 -5.19 16.78 6.23
CA GLY A 97 -5.84 18.06 6.48
C GLY A 97 -7.25 17.91 7.05
N GLU A 98 -7.83 19.04 7.48
CA GLU A 98 -9.15 19.11 8.09
C GLU A 98 -10.26 18.42 7.26
N VAL A 99 -10.22 18.57 5.93
CA VAL A 99 -11.21 17.94 5.03
C VAL A 99 -11.15 16.40 5.10
N LEU A 100 -9.97 15.81 5.15
CA LEU A 100 -9.80 14.37 5.26
C LEU A 100 -10.18 13.86 6.65
N ALA A 101 -9.81 14.61 7.69
CA ALA A 101 -10.17 14.32 9.07
C ALA A 101 -11.69 14.36 9.29
N GLN A 102 -12.37 15.34 8.74
CA GLN A 102 -13.83 15.43 8.78
C GLN A 102 -14.50 14.30 7.99
N ALA A 103 -13.98 13.93 6.82
CA ALA A 103 -14.52 12.80 6.06
C ALA A 103 -14.38 11.47 6.82
N TRP A 104 -13.26 11.27 7.51
CA TRP A 104 -13.02 10.11 8.37
C TRP A 104 -13.99 10.05 9.53
N THR A 105 -14.08 11.10 10.32
CA THR A 105 -14.97 11.16 11.48
C THR A 105 -16.45 11.05 11.09
N ALA A 106 -16.85 11.66 9.98
CA ALA A 106 -18.20 11.53 9.42
C ALA A 106 -18.52 10.09 9.04
N PHE A 107 -17.56 9.37 8.41
CA PHE A 107 -17.75 7.96 8.04
C PHE A 107 -18.00 7.08 9.28
N PHE A 108 -17.19 7.22 10.32
CA PHE A 108 -17.32 6.42 11.55
C PHE A 108 -18.36 6.94 12.56
N SER A 109 -18.94 8.11 12.35
CA SER A 109 -20.12 8.56 13.11
C SER A 109 -21.42 7.90 12.64
N ASP A 110 -21.44 7.30 11.44
CA ASP A 110 -22.59 6.55 10.95
C ASP A 110 -22.58 5.11 11.49
N GLY A 111 -23.61 4.78 12.29
CA GLY A 111 -23.75 3.44 12.87
C GLY A 111 -23.88 2.31 11.81
N LYS A 112 -24.39 2.62 10.61
CA LYS A 112 -24.46 1.63 9.54
C LYS A 112 -23.07 1.29 9.00
N ASN A 113 -22.23 2.31 8.80
CA ASN A 113 -20.86 2.09 8.37
C ASN A 113 -20.09 1.27 9.42
N ASN A 114 -20.26 1.57 10.70
CA ASN A 114 -19.63 0.79 11.77
C ASN A 114 -20.07 -0.67 11.75
N ALA A 115 -21.35 -0.97 11.59
CA ALA A 115 -21.83 -2.35 11.50
C ALA A 115 -21.23 -3.10 10.30
N ILE A 116 -21.17 -2.47 9.11
CA ILE A 116 -20.56 -3.02 7.91
C ILE A 116 -19.06 -3.31 8.13
N VAL A 117 -18.38 -2.39 8.81
CA VAL A 117 -16.95 -2.55 9.13
C VAL A 117 -16.73 -3.68 10.13
N ASP A 118 -17.59 -3.81 11.16
CA ASP A 118 -17.49 -4.90 12.13
C ASP A 118 -17.70 -6.27 11.48
N HIS A 119 -18.67 -6.39 10.56
CA HIS A 119 -18.86 -7.62 9.80
C HIS A 119 -17.66 -7.92 8.91
N LEU A 120 -17.11 -6.90 8.24
CA LEU A 120 -15.91 -7.06 7.41
C LEU A 120 -14.70 -7.51 8.24
N LEU A 121 -14.49 -6.92 9.41
CA LEU A 121 -13.38 -7.27 10.30
C LEU A 121 -13.43 -8.73 10.76
N ALA A 122 -14.62 -9.28 10.92
CA ALA A 122 -14.81 -10.69 11.30
C ALA A 122 -14.32 -11.68 10.22
N GLU A 123 -14.30 -11.25 8.95
CA GLU A 123 -13.87 -12.07 7.79
C GLU A 123 -12.37 -11.90 7.45
N LEU A 124 -11.71 -10.90 8.03
CA LEU A 124 -10.33 -10.57 7.66
C LEU A 124 -9.31 -11.11 8.66
N THR A 125 -8.22 -11.64 8.12
CA THR A 125 -6.99 -11.93 8.86
C THR A 125 -5.95 -10.89 8.47
N PHE A 126 -5.53 -10.09 9.44
CA PHE A 126 -4.48 -9.10 9.18
C PHE A 126 -3.12 -9.77 9.24
N GLU A 127 -2.44 -9.76 8.11
CA GLU A 127 -1.03 -10.07 8.07
C GLU A 127 -0.28 -8.86 8.67
N ALA A 128 0.80 -9.16 9.41
CA ALA A 128 1.80 -8.15 9.70
C ALA A 128 2.21 -7.56 8.35
N GLY A 129 1.77 -6.33 8.07
CA GLY A 129 2.20 -5.65 6.85
C GLY A 129 3.72 -5.59 6.90
N ASP A 130 4.37 -5.50 5.73
CA ASP A 130 5.82 -5.24 5.63
C ASP A 130 6.27 -3.99 6.45
N GLU A 131 5.35 -3.37 7.17
CA GLU A 131 5.52 -2.20 8.05
C GLU A 131 5.77 -2.56 9.52
N GLU A 132 5.60 -3.83 9.98
CA GLU A 132 6.07 -4.24 11.32
C GLU A 132 7.61 -4.36 11.40
N SER A 133 8.29 -4.29 10.28
CA SER A 133 9.74 -4.09 10.26
C SER A 133 10.17 -2.63 10.49
N SER A 134 9.25 -1.73 10.83
CA SER A 134 9.56 -0.31 11.10
C SER A 134 9.51 0.11 12.57
N GLU A 135 9.37 -0.82 13.54
CA GLU A 135 9.92 -0.59 14.87
C GLU A 135 11.45 -0.73 14.80
N GLY A 136 12.07 0.30 14.30
CA GLY A 136 13.47 0.36 13.94
C GLY A 136 13.65 0.51 12.43
N ALA A 137 12.73 1.20 11.73
CA ALA A 137 13.04 1.69 10.40
C ALA A 137 14.32 2.48 10.53
N ASP A 138 15.39 1.81 10.09
CA ASP A 138 16.68 2.43 9.89
C ASP A 138 16.41 3.59 8.92
N GLU A 139 16.24 4.80 9.47
CA GLU A 139 16.09 6.04 8.69
C GLU A 139 17.41 6.40 7.98
N ALA A 140 18.23 5.36 7.70
CA ALA A 140 19.52 5.49 7.09
C ALA A 140 19.49 6.37 5.83
N PHE A 141 18.34 6.42 5.16
CA PHE A 141 18.17 7.17 3.92
C PHE A 141 17.24 8.40 4.08
N ALA A 142 16.91 8.81 5.31
CA ALA A 142 16.03 9.96 5.53
C ALA A 142 16.58 11.22 4.86
N GLY A 143 15.74 11.83 4.00
CA GLY A 143 16.09 13.03 3.23
C GLY A 143 17.06 12.80 2.06
N MET A 144 17.46 11.54 1.79
CA MET A 144 18.32 11.21 0.65
C MET A 144 17.53 10.96 -0.61
N ASN A 145 18.07 11.43 -1.75
CA ASN A 145 17.50 11.20 -3.07
C ASN A 145 18.36 10.23 -3.86
N PHE A 146 17.74 9.19 -4.39
CA PHE A 146 18.36 8.14 -5.19
C PHE A 146 17.87 8.19 -6.62
N VAL A 147 18.72 7.77 -7.56
CA VAL A 147 18.35 7.50 -8.95
C VAL A 147 18.78 6.10 -9.30
N ILE A 148 17.90 5.32 -9.93
CA ILE A 148 18.18 3.95 -10.36
C ILE A 148 18.30 3.93 -11.88
N THR A 149 19.35 3.28 -12.40
CA THR A 149 19.57 3.08 -13.84
C THR A 149 20.29 1.76 -14.12
N GLY A 150 20.31 1.31 -15.37
CA GLY A 150 20.93 0.05 -15.73
C GLY A 150 20.08 -1.19 -15.42
N SER A 151 20.70 -2.36 -15.55
CA SER A 151 20.12 -3.66 -15.19
C SER A 151 20.35 -3.94 -13.71
N LEU A 152 19.40 -4.60 -13.07
CA LEU A 152 19.51 -5.07 -11.69
C LEU A 152 19.82 -6.57 -11.68
N GLU A 153 20.57 -7.03 -10.69
CA GLU A 153 21.00 -8.42 -10.52
C GLU A 153 20.48 -9.03 -9.21
N HIS A 154 20.40 -8.23 -8.14
CA HIS A 154 19.95 -8.66 -6.81
C HIS A 154 18.45 -8.44 -6.59
N PHE A 155 17.84 -7.51 -7.31
CA PHE A 155 16.42 -7.21 -7.24
C PHE A 155 15.69 -7.66 -8.50
N LYS A 156 14.49 -8.23 -8.35
CA LYS A 156 13.66 -8.70 -9.48
C LYS A 156 13.31 -7.58 -10.47
N ASN A 157 13.15 -6.37 -9.97
CA ASN A 157 12.83 -5.19 -10.78
C ASN A 157 13.13 -3.89 -10.01
N ARG A 158 13.08 -2.76 -10.74
CA ARG A 158 13.34 -1.43 -10.16
C ARG A 158 12.36 -1.04 -9.06
N LYS A 159 11.15 -1.55 -9.10
CA LYS A 159 10.11 -1.24 -8.12
C LYS A 159 10.47 -1.82 -6.75
N GLU A 160 10.98 -3.04 -6.71
CA GLU A 160 11.43 -3.69 -5.48
C GLU A 160 12.57 -2.90 -4.80
N LEU A 161 13.57 -2.47 -5.57
CA LEU A 161 14.65 -1.62 -5.07
C LEU A 161 14.16 -0.24 -4.63
N GLN A 162 13.22 0.35 -5.36
CA GLN A 162 12.59 1.61 -4.98
C GLN A 162 11.84 1.48 -3.65
N GLU A 163 11.05 0.43 -3.47
CA GLU A 163 10.31 0.15 -2.24
C GLU A 163 11.25 -0.04 -1.04
N LEU A 164 12.41 -0.65 -1.24
CA LEU A 164 13.44 -0.78 -0.19
C LEU A 164 14.01 0.59 0.22
N ILE A 165 14.33 1.46 -0.76
CA ILE A 165 14.84 2.80 -0.50
C ILE A 165 13.80 3.64 0.25
N GLU A 166 12.56 3.59 -0.22
CA GLU A 166 11.46 4.37 0.39
C GLU A 166 11.12 3.87 1.80
N ARG A 167 11.22 2.58 2.07
CA ARG A 167 11.09 2.01 3.42
C ARG A 167 12.16 2.53 4.39
N ARG A 168 13.37 2.81 3.91
CA ARG A 168 14.46 3.39 4.71
C ARG A 168 14.45 4.91 4.74
N GLY A 169 13.34 5.57 4.37
CA GLY A 169 13.15 7.03 4.42
C GLY A 169 13.74 7.77 3.22
N GLY A 170 14.30 7.09 2.22
CA GLY A 170 14.85 7.67 1.01
C GLY A 170 13.78 7.98 -0.04
N LYS A 171 14.15 8.77 -1.05
CA LYS A 171 13.29 9.11 -2.19
C LYS A 171 13.95 8.72 -3.50
N VAL A 172 13.21 8.03 -4.38
CA VAL A 172 13.69 7.68 -5.72
C VAL A 172 13.17 8.69 -6.74
N THR A 173 14.08 9.21 -7.59
CA THR A 173 13.76 10.18 -8.64
C THR A 173 14.19 9.67 -10.01
N GLY A 174 13.55 10.16 -11.06
CA GLY A 174 13.81 9.72 -12.44
C GLY A 174 15.09 10.29 -13.07
N SER A 175 15.62 11.41 -12.53
CA SER A 175 16.71 12.17 -13.12
C SER A 175 17.78 12.53 -12.10
N VAL A 176 19.05 12.52 -12.51
CA VAL A 176 20.18 12.97 -11.69
C VAL A 176 20.21 14.50 -11.66
N THR A 177 20.22 15.05 -10.47
CA THR A 177 20.29 16.50 -10.19
C THR A 177 21.32 16.78 -9.09
N SER A 178 21.59 18.05 -8.81
CA SER A 178 22.45 18.46 -7.67
C SER A 178 21.92 18.05 -6.29
N LYS A 179 20.65 17.61 -6.21
CA LYS A 179 20.02 17.09 -4.99
C LYS A 179 20.07 15.57 -4.89
N THR A 180 20.61 14.87 -5.90
CA THR A 180 20.77 13.43 -5.89
C THR A 180 21.94 13.04 -5.02
N ASN A 181 21.73 12.18 -4.04
CA ASN A 181 22.78 11.69 -3.15
C ASN A 181 23.53 10.50 -3.75
N TYR A 182 22.81 9.58 -4.41
CA TYR A 182 23.41 8.39 -5.02
C TYR A 182 22.74 8.03 -6.34
N LEU A 183 23.52 7.57 -7.31
CA LEU A 183 23.05 6.89 -8.51
C LEU A 183 23.37 5.38 -8.37
N ILE A 184 22.36 4.53 -8.45
CA ILE A 184 22.52 3.06 -8.39
C ILE A 184 22.60 2.53 -9.82
N ASN A 185 23.72 1.91 -10.15
CA ASN A 185 23.97 1.26 -11.43
C ASN A 185 25.10 0.23 -11.33
N ASN A 186 24.83 -1.04 -11.60
CA ASN A 186 25.85 -2.11 -11.59
C ASN A 186 26.98 -1.84 -12.58
N ASP A 187 26.69 -1.24 -13.74
CA ASP A 187 27.74 -0.75 -14.65
C ASP A 187 28.15 0.68 -14.25
N VAL A 188 28.99 0.79 -13.25
CA VAL A 188 29.52 2.07 -12.73
C VAL A 188 30.28 2.83 -13.83
N ALA A 189 30.91 2.14 -14.78
CA ALA A 189 31.66 2.74 -15.89
C ALA A 189 30.78 3.15 -17.09
N SER A 190 29.49 2.81 -17.09
CA SER A 190 28.53 3.04 -18.16
C SER A 190 28.64 4.44 -18.79
N PRO A 191 28.63 4.55 -20.13
CA PRO A 191 28.58 5.85 -20.83
C PRO A 191 27.18 6.47 -20.85
N SER A 192 26.20 5.93 -20.11
CA SER A 192 24.81 6.40 -20.09
C SER A 192 24.71 7.87 -19.68
N SER A 193 23.68 8.55 -20.14
CA SER A 193 23.44 9.97 -19.82
C SER A 193 23.36 10.23 -18.32
N LYS A 194 22.77 9.30 -17.55
CA LYS A 194 22.66 9.40 -16.09
C LYS A 194 24.02 9.24 -15.41
N ASN A 195 24.87 8.29 -15.85
CA ASN A 195 26.21 8.15 -15.31
C ASN A 195 27.10 9.36 -15.64
N LYS A 196 27.02 9.89 -16.86
CA LYS A 196 27.73 11.11 -17.24
C LYS A 196 27.32 12.28 -16.34
N LYS A 197 25.99 12.46 -16.17
CA LYS A 197 25.44 13.53 -15.33
C LYS A 197 25.82 13.39 -13.86
N ALA A 198 25.85 12.17 -13.34
CA ALA A 198 26.30 11.91 -11.98
C ALA A 198 27.76 12.30 -11.79
N ARG A 199 28.64 11.92 -12.70
CA ARG A 199 30.06 12.32 -12.65
C ARG A 199 30.26 13.84 -12.77
N GLU A 200 29.52 14.50 -13.66
CA GLU A 200 29.55 15.97 -13.81
C GLU A 200 29.15 16.70 -12.53
N LEU A 201 28.18 16.15 -11.80
CA LEU A 201 27.66 16.74 -10.56
C LEU A 201 28.35 16.22 -9.29
N GLY A 202 29.33 15.33 -9.42
CA GLY A 202 30.00 14.71 -8.28
C GLY A 202 29.12 13.76 -7.46
N VAL A 203 28.04 13.24 -8.07
CA VAL A 203 27.15 12.26 -7.42
C VAL A 203 27.80 10.88 -7.45
N PRO A 204 27.98 10.21 -6.30
CA PRO A 204 28.50 8.86 -6.23
C PRO A 204 27.64 7.87 -7.00
N ILE A 205 28.28 6.97 -7.74
CA ILE A 205 27.63 5.88 -8.47
C ILE A 205 27.96 4.60 -7.72
N LEU A 206 26.93 3.88 -7.28
CA LEU A 206 27.04 2.65 -6.50
C LEU A 206 26.51 1.47 -7.29
N SER A 207 27.17 0.31 -7.18
CA SER A 207 26.58 -0.97 -7.54
C SER A 207 25.48 -1.36 -6.52
N GLU A 208 24.64 -2.36 -6.86
CA GLU A 208 23.66 -2.91 -5.90
C GLU A 208 24.34 -3.46 -4.64
N GLU A 209 25.52 -4.12 -4.79
CA GLU A 209 26.29 -4.64 -3.66
C GLU A 209 26.81 -3.53 -2.72
N GLU A 210 27.24 -2.40 -3.30
CA GLU A 210 27.69 -1.25 -2.51
C GLU A 210 26.53 -0.55 -1.83
N PHE A 211 25.38 -0.45 -2.52
CA PHE A 211 24.15 0.08 -1.96
C PHE A 211 23.65 -0.74 -0.76
N LEU A 212 23.70 -2.08 -0.85
CA LEU A 212 23.27 -2.97 0.24
C LEU A 212 24.14 -2.89 1.49
N LYS A 213 25.30 -2.24 1.42
CA LYS A 213 26.22 -2.01 2.56
C LYS A 213 26.01 -0.66 3.24
N LEU A 214 25.14 0.21 2.68
CA LEU A 214 24.74 1.48 3.30
C LEU A 214 23.70 1.24 4.41
#